data_e364196945a9f6ad9f2f7c4b8ffd14cb
#
_entry.id   e364196945a9f6ad9f2f7c4b8ffd14cb
#
_cell.length_a   1.000
_cell.length_b   1.000
_cell.length_c   1.000
_cell.angle_alpha   90.00
_cell.angle_beta   90.00
_cell.angle_gamma   90.00
#
_symmetry.space_group_name_H-M   'P 1'
#
loop_
_entity.id
_entity.type
_entity.pdbx_description
1 polymer ?
#
loop_
_entity_poly.entity_id
_entity_poly.type
_entity_poly.pdbx_seq_one_letter_code
_entity_poly.pdbx_strand_id
1 'polypeptide(L)'
;MAAPSAAVAAAATERLAGLATPPGALGRLGDLAVWIAATQGVCPPRELTDVGLVIFAGDHGVARHGVSAYPPEITAAMVRTFLSGRAGVSALAHAHGVRVRVLDLGVDDDLDGVPDDVRRHKVRRSSGAIHLEDALTADETGQALEVGATVAREEIAAGAQLLLSGDMGIGNTTPAAALVAAGLGLPATEVTGRGTGIDDAALLHKEQVVQQALDRAGARTDDPVDTLTALGSADLAASTGYLAEAARQGVPVLLDGLMAVACALTADRIEPGAAAWYAAGHRSTEPAQSLALAKLGLEPVLDLGLRLGEGSGAVAAVPVLRSAVALLRDVALLSEILPGA
;
A
#
# COMPACT_ATOMS: atom_id res chain seq x y z
N MET A 1 13.97 -4.09 -13.50
CA MET A 1 14.33 -3.94 -12.07
C MET A 1 15.02 -5.20 -11.57
N ALA A 2 15.99 -5.11 -10.65
CA ALA A 2 16.58 -6.28 -10.01
C ALA A 2 15.56 -6.91 -9.02
N ALA A 3 15.41 -8.24 -9.09
CA ALA A 3 14.56 -8.97 -8.13
C ALA A 3 15.32 -9.21 -6.80
N PRO A 4 14.61 -9.52 -5.70
CA PRO A 4 15.23 -10.03 -4.47
C PRO A 4 16.17 -11.21 -4.76
N SER A 5 17.19 -11.39 -3.92
CA SER A 5 18.29 -12.35 -4.16
C SER A 5 17.80 -13.80 -4.23
N ALA A 6 17.79 -14.41 -5.43
CA ALA A 6 17.43 -15.81 -5.61
C ALA A 6 18.40 -16.76 -4.90
N ALA A 7 19.70 -16.42 -4.82
CA ALA A 7 20.69 -17.21 -4.11
C ALA A 7 20.42 -17.22 -2.60
N VAL A 8 20.03 -16.08 -2.02
CA VAL A 8 19.67 -16.00 -0.61
C VAL A 8 18.33 -16.69 -0.34
N ALA A 9 17.35 -16.57 -1.25
CA ALA A 9 16.11 -17.33 -1.14
C ALA A 9 16.36 -18.84 -1.08
N ALA A 10 17.25 -19.38 -1.94
CA ALA A 10 17.62 -20.79 -1.91
C ALA A 10 18.28 -21.18 -0.59
N ALA A 11 19.26 -20.39 -0.10
CA ALA A 11 19.90 -20.63 1.19
C ALA A 11 18.92 -20.55 2.37
N ALA A 12 17.96 -19.62 2.33
CA ALA A 12 16.92 -19.50 3.34
C ALA A 12 15.96 -20.71 3.33
N THR A 13 15.62 -21.20 2.13
CA THR A 13 14.80 -22.42 1.97
C THR A 13 15.53 -23.66 2.50
N GLU A 14 16.82 -23.80 2.22
CA GLU A 14 17.65 -24.88 2.76
C GLU A 14 17.72 -24.81 4.29
N ARG A 15 17.98 -23.61 4.84
CA ARG A 15 17.98 -23.43 6.30
C ARG A 15 16.62 -23.75 6.91
N LEU A 16 15.51 -23.29 6.29
CA LEU A 16 14.13 -23.58 6.74
C LEU A 16 13.88 -25.10 6.82
N ALA A 17 14.34 -25.86 5.82
CA ALA A 17 14.19 -27.30 5.79
C ALA A 17 15.06 -28.02 6.86
N GLY A 18 16.17 -27.40 7.28
CA GLY A 18 17.08 -27.93 8.30
C GLY A 18 16.73 -27.55 9.74
N LEU A 19 15.69 -26.71 9.97
CA LEU A 19 15.29 -26.32 11.33
C LEU A 19 14.79 -27.53 12.14
N ALA A 20 14.95 -27.47 13.46
CA ALA A 20 14.42 -28.47 14.41
C ALA A 20 12.88 -28.34 14.56
N THR A 21 12.17 -28.43 13.42
CA THR A 21 10.71 -28.40 13.31
C THR A 21 10.27 -29.52 12.35
N PRO A 22 9.02 -30.02 12.46
CA PRO A 22 8.51 -30.96 11.47
C PRO A 22 8.50 -30.31 10.06
N PRO A 23 8.81 -31.05 8.98
CA PRO A 23 8.79 -30.52 7.62
C PRO A 23 7.45 -29.88 7.28
N GLY A 24 7.49 -28.62 6.77
CA GLY A 24 6.29 -27.87 6.40
C GLY A 24 5.49 -27.27 7.57
N ALA A 25 5.91 -27.48 8.82
CA ALA A 25 5.16 -27.04 10.00
C ALA A 25 5.01 -25.51 10.12
N LEU A 26 5.90 -24.75 9.51
CA LEU A 26 5.86 -23.28 9.56
C LEU A 26 4.96 -22.67 8.50
N GLY A 27 4.55 -23.42 7.46
CA GLY A 27 3.62 -22.97 6.43
C GLY A 27 3.98 -21.58 5.90
N ARG A 28 3.01 -20.69 5.85
CA ARG A 28 3.16 -19.33 5.33
C ARG A 28 4.22 -18.48 6.06
N LEU A 29 4.48 -18.74 7.35
CA LEU A 29 5.56 -18.03 8.06
C LEU A 29 6.93 -18.38 7.49
N GLY A 30 7.12 -19.63 7.04
CA GLY A 30 8.33 -20.04 6.33
C GLY A 30 8.53 -19.26 5.02
N ASP A 31 7.48 -19.13 4.20
CA ASP A 31 7.54 -18.40 2.94
C ASP A 31 7.88 -16.91 3.16
N LEU A 32 7.25 -16.29 4.15
CA LEU A 32 7.51 -14.90 4.53
C LEU A 32 8.95 -14.70 5.02
N ALA A 33 9.48 -15.65 5.80
CA ALA A 33 10.86 -15.59 6.28
C ALA A 33 11.86 -15.69 5.12
N VAL A 34 11.62 -16.58 4.16
CA VAL A 34 12.44 -16.72 2.94
C VAL A 34 12.39 -15.45 2.11
N TRP A 35 11.20 -14.86 1.93
CA TRP A 35 11.04 -13.60 1.21
C TRP A 35 11.80 -12.45 1.88
N ILE A 36 11.68 -12.27 3.22
CA ILE A 36 12.44 -11.24 3.96
C ILE A 36 13.96 -11.48 3.84
N ALA A 37 14.44 -12.72 3.97
CA ALA A 37 15.85 -13.03 3.79
C ALA A 37 16.33 -12.62 2.38
N ALA A 38 15.55 -12.96 1.35
CA ALA A 38 15.87 -12.63 -0.03
C ALA A 38 15.90 -11.10 -0.28
N THR A 39 14.95 -10.33 0.28
CA THR A 39 14.92 -8.87 0.17
C THR A 39 16.06 -8.20 0.93
N GLN A 40 16.46 -8.75 2.09
CA GLN A 40 17.61 -8.27 2.85
C GLN A 40 18.96 -8.71 2.27
N GLY A 41 18.97 -9.66 1.33
CA GLY A 41 20.20 -10.22 0.76
C GLY A 41 21.07 -11.01 1.75
N VAL A 42 20.50 -11.54 2.85
CA VAL A 42 21.24 -12.28 3.89
C VAL A 42 20.40 -13.41 4.49
N CYS A 43 21.05 -14.55 4.75
CA CYS A 43 20.48 -15.70 5.45
C CYS A 43 21.41 -16.13 6.60
N PRO A 44 20.90 -16.28 7.84
CA PRO A 44 19.53 -15.94 8.28
C PRO A 44 19.23 -14.44 8.20
N PRO A 45 17.93 -14.06 8.12
CA PRO A 45 17.55 -12.66 8.00
C PRO A 45 17.85 -11.87 9.27
N ARG A 46 18.12 -10.57 9.10
CA ARG A 46 18.23 -9.65 10.21
C ARG A 46 16.86 -9.31 10.79
N GLU A 47 16.82 -8.97 12.06
CA GLU A 47 15.62 -8.51 12.75
C GLU A 47 15.02 -7.26 12.08
N LEU A 48 13.68 -7.22 11.99
CA LEU A 48 12.93 -6.05 11.52
C LEU A 48 12.67 -5.10 12.69
N THR A 49 13.64 -4.27 13.02
CA THR A 49 13.58 -3.31 14.13
C THR A 49 12.95 -1.99 13.73
N ASP A 50 13.30 -1.46 12.55
CA ASP A 50 12.79 -0.20 12.03
C ASP A 50 11.78 -0.42 10.90
N VAL A 51 10.52 -0.08 11.19
CA VAL A 51 9.39 -0.19 10.24
C VAL A 51 8.73 1.18 10.13
N GLY A 52 8.66 1.72 8.91
CA GLY A 52 8.10 3.03 8.62
C GLY A 52 6.77 2.96 7.88
N LEU A 53 5.74 3.61 8.41
CA LEU A 53 4.47 3.86 7.75
C LEU A 53 4.40 5.32 7.30
N VAL A 54 4.12 5.54 6.02
CA VAL A 54 3.76 6.86 5.48
C VAL A 54 2.28 6.86 5.12
N ILE A 55 1.53 7.83 5.65
CA ILE A 55 0.12 8.07 5.32
C ILE A 55 0.08 9.25 4.35
N PHE A 56 -0.34 8.99 3.12
CA PHE A 56 -0.58 10.00 2.10
C PHE A 56 -2.02 10.49 2.20
N ALA A 57 -2.22 11.79 2.42
CA ALA A 57 -3.54 12.37 2.60
C ALA A 57 -3.93 13.28 1.42
N GLY A 58 -5.15 13.09 0.89
CA GLY A 58 -5.67 13.91 -0.18
C GLY A 58 -7.18 13.80 -0.32
N ASP A 59 -7.84 14.87 -0.71
CA ASP A 59 -9.27 14.89 -1.03
C ASP A 59 -9.52 14.56 -2.50
N HIS A 60 -10.66 13.96 -2.75
CA HIS A 60 -11.08 13.52 -4.07
C HIS A 60 -12.33 14.28 -4.49
N GLY A 61 -12.26 15.01 -5.60
CA GLY A 61 -13.40 15.79 -6.11
C GLY A 61 -14.65 14.94 -6.35
N VAL A 62 -14.47 13.66 -6.63
CA VAL A 62 -15.56 12.69 -6.80
C VAL A 62 -16.38 12.46 -5.51
N ALA A 63 -15.82 12.73 -4.32
CA ALA A 63 -16.52 12.56 -3.05
C ALA A 63 -17.79 13.41 -2.93
N ARG A 64 -17.83 14.56 -3.62
CA ARG A 64 -19.00 15.46 -3.65
C ARG A 64 -20.15 14.93 -4.52
N HIS A 65 -19.94 13.79 -5.18
CA HIS A 65 -20.91 13.17 -6.10
C HIS A 65 -21.54 11.90 -5.54
N GLY A 66 -21.71 11.80 -4.21
CA GLY A 66 -22.51 10.73 -3.58
C GLY A 66 -21.88 9.33 -3.56
N VAL A 67 -20.55 9.24 -3.70
CA VAL A 67 -19.81 7.97 -3.72
C VAL A 67 -19.31 7.53 -2.34
N SER A 68 -19.53 8.35 -1.30
CA SER A 68 -19.11 8.11 0.08
C SER A 68 -20.20 8.45 1.07
N ALA A 69 -20.26 7.71 2.20
CA ALA A 69 -21.19 8.00 3.28
C ALA A 69 -20.73 9.17 4.18
N TYR A 70 -19.46 9.59 4.08
CA TYR A 70 -18.89 10.66 4.88
C TYR A 70 -18.61 11.90 4.03
N PRO A 71 -18.74 13.10 4.63
CA PRO A 71 -18.42 14.36 3.96
C PRO A 71 -16.89 14.57 3.85
N PRO A 72 -16.40 15.31 2.81
CA PRO A 72 -14.96 15.48 2.55
C PRO A 72 -14.18 16.08 3.73
N GLU A 73 -14.78 16.94 4.53
CA GLU A 73 -14.15 17.65 5.65
C GLU A 73 -13.54 16.70 6.70
N ILE A 74 -13.96 15.43 6.71
CA ILE A 74 -13.39 14.39 7.57
C ILE A 74 -11.91 14.16 7.25
N THR A 75 -11.46 14.33 6.00
CA THR A 75 -10.06 14.15 5.64
C THR A 75 -9.14 15.03 6.47
N ALA A 76 -9.40 16.34 6.53
CA ALA A 76 -8.60 17.27 7.33
C ALA A 76 -8.66 16.99 8.83
N ALA A 77 -9.83 16.57 9.35
CA ALA A 77 -9.98 16.16 10.74
C ALA A 77 -9.15 14.90 11.06
N MET A 78 -9.09 13.94 10.14
CA MET A 78 -8.28 12.73 10.30
C MET A 78 -6.79 13.01 10.27
N VAL A 79 -6.29 13.92 9.42
CA VAL A 79 -4.88 14.36 9.46
C VAL A 79 -4.51 14.84 10.86
N ARG A 80 -5.33 15.70 11.47
CA ARG A 80 -5.11 16.18 12.85
C ARG A 80 -5.21 15.04 13.88
N THR A 81 -6.07 14.06 13.63
CA THR A 81 -6.25 12.89 14.50
C THR A 81 -5.02 11.98 14.46
N PHE A 82 -4.43 11.75 13.29
CA PHE A 82 -3.17 11.00 13.17
C PHE A 82 -2.03 11.68 13.95
N LEU A 83 -1.88 12.99 13.78
CA LEU A 83 -0.84 13.76 14.46
C LEU A 83 -1.01 13.78 15.99
N SER A 84 -2.24 13.65 16.47
CA SER A 84 -2.51 13.53 17.92
C SER A 84 -2.28 12.11 18.47
N GLY A 85 -1.95 11.13 17.61
CA GLY A 85 -1.74 9.74 18.01
C GLY A 85 -3.02 8.97 18.36
N ARG A 86 -4.22 9.48 17.99
CA ARG A 86 -5.53 8.95 18.45
C ARG A 86 -6.33 8.23 17.37
N ALA A 87 -5.78 8.06 16.18
CA ALA A 87 -6.42 7.29 15.11
C ALA A 87 -6.24 5.77 15.32
N GLY A 88 -7.01 4.98 14.59
CA GLY A 88 -6.93 3.53 14.66
C GLY A 88 -5.53 3.02 14.33
N VAL A 89 -4.96 3.48 13.24
CA VAL A 89 -3.59 3.11 12.84
C VAL A 89 -2.55 3.60 13.84
N SER A 90 -2.75 4.76 14.47
CA SER A 90 -1.81 5.30 15.48
C SER A 90 -1.73 4.38 16.71
N ALA A 91 -2.88 3.84 17.15
CA ALA A 91 -2.93 2.88 18.25
C ALA A 91 -2.19 1.58 17.91
N LEU A 92 -2.40 1.05 16.70
CA LEU A 92 -1.71 -0.15 16.20
C LEU A 92 -0.20 0.10 16.05
N ALA A 93 0.18 1.23 15.47
CA ALA A 93 1.58 1.60 15.28
C ALA A 93 2.33 1.71 16.61
N HIS A 94 1.71 2.34 17.62
CA HIS A 94 2.25 2.40 18.99
C HIS A 94 2.43 1.00 19.58
N ALA A 95 1.41 0.15 19.48
CA ALA A 95 1.45 -1.22 20.01
C ALA A 95 2.55 -2.09 19.37
N HIS A 96 2.88 -1.83 18.11
CA HIS A 96 3.82 -2.64 17.34
C HIS A 96 5.16 -1.94 17.05
N GLY A 97 5.43 -0.76 17.61
CA GLY A 97 6.68 -0.04 17.39
C GLY A 97 6.91 0.30 15.92
N VAL A 98 5.89 0.80 15.23
CA VAL A 98 5.94 1.28 13.85
C VAL A 98 5.98 2.81 13.87
N ARG A 99 6.93 3.42 13.16
CA ARG A 99 6.99 4.88 12.99
C ARG A 99 5.89 5.31 12.02
N VAL A 100 5.21 6.42 12.33
CA VAL A 100 4.14 6.97 11.48
C VAL A 100 4.53 8.37 11.02
N ARG A 101 4.44 8.61 9.73
CA ARG A 101 4.58 9.90 9.07
C ARG A 101 3.32 10.21 8.29
N VAL A 102 2.82 11.44 8.38
CA VAL A 102 1.62 11.89 7.68
C VAL A 102 1.99 13.00 6.73
N LEU A 103 1.52 12.94 5.50
CA LEU A 103 1.81 13.93 4.44
C LEU A 103 0.52 14.39 3.78
N ASP A 104 0.35 15.69 3.67
CA ASP A 104 -0.69 16.32 2.87
C ASP A 104 -0.23 16.45 1.42
N LEU A 105 -0.86 15.70 0.53
CA LEU A 105 -0.63 15.76 -0.91
C LEU A 105 -1.73 16.56 -1.63
N GLY A 106 -2.93 16.54 -1.05
CA GLY A 106 -4.08 17.09 -1.75
C GLY A 106 -5.30 17.38 -0.86
N VAL A 107 -5.16 17.58 0.44
CA VAL A 107 -6.26 17.89 1.34
C VAL A 107 -6.87 19.26 0.98
N ASP A 108 -8.20 19.36 0.92
CA ASP A 108 -8.91 20.60 0.60
C ASP A 108 -9.07 21.52 1.82
N ASP A 109 -8.01 21.68 2.57
CA ASP A 109 -7.91 22.52 3.77
C ASP A 109 -6.47 23.08 3.85
N ASP A 110 -6.26 24.24 4.45
CA ASP A 110 -4.92 24.82 4.66
C ASP A 110 -4.17 24.12 5.77
N LEU A 111 -4.85 23.30 6.55
CA LEU A 111 -4.32 22.58 7.71
C LEU A 111 -3.58 23.54 8.67
N ASP A 112 -4.20 24.68 8.98
CA ASP A 112 -3.63 25.67 9.89
C ASP A 112 -3.30 25.04 11.25
N GLY A 113 -2.12 25.38 11.77
CA GLY A 113 -1.60 24.83 13.03
C GLY A 113 -0.99 23.43 12.93
N VAL A 114 -1.02 22.79 11.73
CA VAL A 114 -0.33 21.53 11.47
C VAL A 114 1.14 21.81 11.13
N PRO A 115 2.11 20.97 11.59
CA PRO A 115 3.53 21.13 11.28
C PRO A 115 3.84 21.24 9.78
N ASP A 116 4.84 22.05 9.42
CA ASP A 116 5.17 22.31 8.01
C ASP A 116 5.67 21.07 7.26
N ASP A 117 6.30 20.12 7.94
CA ASP A 117 6.76 18.85 7.37
C ASP A 117 5.60 17.97 6.86
N VAL A 118 4.40 18.15 7.39
CA VAL A 118 3.18 17.49 6.88
C VAL A 118 2.71 18.14 5.58
N ARG A 119 2.79 19.46 5.47
CA ARG A 119 2.20 20.27 4.37
C ARG A 119 3.15 20.57 3.21
N ARG A 120 4.46 20.46 3.44
CA ARG A 120 5.49 20.90 2.48
C ARG A 120 5.44 20.19 1.12
N HIS A 121 4.78 19.05 1.04
CA HIS A 121 4.67 18.23 -0.16
C HIS A 121 3.32 18.36 -0.86
N LYS A 122 2.49 19.29 -0.43
CA LYS A 122 1.17 19.50 -1.05
C LYS A 122 1.30 19.87 -2.52
N VAL A 123 0.66 19.08 -3.38
CA VAL A 123 0.65 19.27 -4.84
C VAL A 123 -0.48 20.19 -5.25
N ARG A 124 -1.69 19.96 -4.70
CA ARG A 124 -2.90 20.74 -4.99
C ARG A 124 -3.92 20.60 -3.86
N ARG A 125 -5.02 21.34 -3.94
CA ARG A 125 -6.21 21.08 -3.14
C ARG A 125 -7.15 20.18 -3.93
N SER A 126 -7.55 19.04 -3.37
CA SER A 126 -8.43 18.04 -3.96
C SER A 126 -8.03 17.58 -5.37
N SER A 127 -8.30 16.38 -5.76
CA SER A 127 -8.26 15.98 -7.17
C SER A 127 -9.51 16.50 -7.92
N GLY A 128 -9.47 16.49 -9.25
CA GLY A 128 -10.66 16.64 -10.07
C GLY A 128 -11.65 15.49 -9.85
N ALA A 129 -12.92 15.72 -10.20
CA ALA A 129 -13.95 14.68 -10.18
C ALA A 129 -13.75 13.74 -11.39
N ILE A 130 -13.13 12.58 -11.19
CA ILE A 130 -12.60 11.71 -12.24
C ILE A 130 -13.58 11.31 -13.35
N HIS A 131 -14.89 11.36 -13.11
CA HIS A 131 -15.92 11.07 -14.10
C HIS A 131 -16.28 12.29 -14.97
N LEU A 132 -15.88 13.50 -14.57
CA LEU A 132 -16.15 14.75 -15.26
C LEU A 132 -14.90 15.38 -15.89
N GLU A 133 -13.77 15.26 -15.20
CA GLU A 133 -12.51 15.90 -15.57
C GLU A 133 -11.31 15.06 -15.15
N ASP A 134 -10.11 15.41 -15.56
CA ASP A 134 -8.90 14.74 -15.12
C ASP A 134 -8.65 14.98 -13.63
N ALA A 135 -8.16 13.95 -12.95
CA ALA A 135 -7.82 14.03 -11.54
C ALA A 135 -6.73 15.08 -11.28
N LEU A 136 -5.73 15.07 -12.14
CA LEU A 136 -4.52 15.90 -12.07
C LEU A 136 -4.17 16.44 -13.47
N THR A 137 -3.32 17.45 -13.53
CA THR A 137 -2.55 17.74 -14.72
C THR A 137 -1.35 16.79 -14.84
N ALA A 138 -0.75 16.69 -16.03
CA ALA A 138 0.47 15.88 -16.23
C ALA A 138 1.63 16.33 -15.31
N ASP A 139 1.80 17.65 -15.13
CA ASP A 139 2.83 18.22 -14.26
C ASP A 139 2.58 17.88 -12.79
N GLU A 140 1.31 17.96 -12.30
CA GLU A 140 0.94 17.57 -10.94
C GLU A 140 1.14 16.07 -10.72
N THR A 141 0.85 15.22 -11.71
CA THR A 141 1.10 13.77 -11.63
C THR A 141 2.60 13.50 -11.50
N GLY A 142 3.42 14.12 -12.35
CA GLY A 142 4.88 14.01 -12.29
C GLY A 142 5.45 14.49 -10.95
N GLN A 143 4.96 15.62 -10.46
CA GLN A 143 5.34 16.15 -9.15
C GLN A 143 4.96 15.19 -8.00
N ALA A 144 3.75 14.65 -8.01
CA ALA A 144 3.29 13.72 -6.97
C ALA A 144 4.12 12.42 -6.96
N LEU A 145 4.39 11.83 -8.12
CA LEU A 145 5.26 10.65 -8.26
C LEU A 145 6.66 10.93 -7.68
N GLU A 146 7.27 12.07 -7.99
CA GLU A 146 8.60 12.43 -7.48
C GLU A 146 8.59 12.73 -5.97
N VAL A 147 7.52 13.32 -5.44
CA VAL A 147 7.33 13.47 -3.99
C VAL A 147 7.34 12.09 -3.33
N GLY A 148 6.57 11.14 -3.84
CA GLY A 148 6.54 9.78 -3.31
C GLY A 148 7.92 9.13 -3.33
N ALA A 149 8.62 9.21 -4.45
CA ALA A 149 9.99 8.69 -4.59
C ALA A 149 10.97 9.35 -3.59
N THR A 150 10.87 10.66 -3.41
CA THR A 150 11.68 11.40 -2.43
C THR A 150 11.41 10.94 -1.00
N VAL A 151 10.13 10.75 -0.64
CA VAL A 151 9.74 10.27 0.68
C VAL A 151 10.25 8.84 0.92
N ALA A 152 10.21 7.95 -0.08
CA ALA A 152 10.79 6.62 0.06
C ALA A 152 12.30 6.68 0.36
N ARG A 153 13.05 7.51 -0.38
CA ARG A 153 14.49 7.72 -0.13
C ARG A 153 14.75 8.28 1.28
N GLU A 154 13.92 9.22 1.75
CA GLU A 154 14.03 9.78 3.10
C GLU A 154 13.81 8.72 4.19
N GLU A 155 12.75 7.88 4.08
CA GLU A 155 12.48 6.81 5.03
C GLU A 155 13.60 5.74 5.05
N ILE A 156 14.11 5.37 3.87
CA ILE A 156 15.24 4.43 3.74
C ILE A 156 16.50 5.02 4.36
N ALA A 157 16.82 6.28 4.09
CA ALA A 157 17.96 6.97 4.69
C ALA A 157 17.84 7.12 6.21
N ALA A 158 16.61 7.19 6.74
CA ALA A 158 16.33 7.17 8.17
C ALA A 158 16.47 5.78 8.81
N GLY A 159 16.69 4.72 8.01
CA GLY A 159 16.98 3.36 8.48
C GLY A 159 15.81 2.37 8.37
N ALA A 160 14.70 2.73 7.71
CA ALA A 160 13.59 1.82 7.53
C ALA A 160 14.00 0.55 6.77
N GLN A 161 13.72 -0.60 7.38
CA GLN A 161 14.01 -1.94 6.84
C GLN A 161 12.77 -2.56 6.17
N LEU A 162 11.60 -2.05 6.49
CA LEU A 162 10.30 -2.40 5.91
C LEU A 162 9.47 -1.13 5.82
N LEU A 163 8.91 -0.87 4.66
CA LEU A 163 8.07 0.29 4.39
C LEU A 163 6.61 -0.12 4.31
N LEU A 164 5.71 0.76 4.76
CA LEU A 164 4.27 0.62 4.66
C LEU A 164 3.70 1.89 4.02
N SER A 165 2.64 1.71 3.22
CA SER A 165 1.88 2.82 2.63
C SER A 165 0.46 2.80 3.18
N GLY A 166 0.08 3.88 3.85
CA GLY A 166 -1.28 4.19 4.26
C GLY A 166 -1.87 5.31 3.40
N ASP A 167 -3.17 5.42 3.40
CA ASP A 167 -3.89 6.43 2.63
C ASP A 167 -5.05 7.00 3.44
N MET A 168 -5.30 8.30 3.28
CA MET A 168 -6.44 8.97 3.88
C MET A 168 -7.07 9.98 2.93
N GLY A 169 -8.29 9.71 2.48
CA GLY A 169 -9.07 10.63 1.67
C GLY A 169 -10.51 10.16 1.53
N ILE A 170 -11.46 11.02 1.84
CA ILE A 170 -12.87 10.66 1.65
C ILE A 170 -13.15 10.49 0.16
N GLY A 171 -13.72 9.32 -0.20
CA GLY A 171 -14.01 8.95 -1.59
C GLY A 171 -12.86 8.23 -2.33
N ASN A 172 -11.70 8.01 -1.70
CA ASN A 172 -10.48 7.40 -2.25
C ASN A 172 -10.71 6.02 -2.89
N THR A 173 -11.66 5.22 -2.40
CA THR A 173 -11.96 3.90 -2.96
C THR A 173 -12.53 3.98 -4.39
N THR A 174 -13.07 5.12 -4.81
CA THR A 174 -13.58 5.33 -6.18
C THR A 174 -12.44 5.43 -7.21
N PRO A 175 -11.46 6.35 -7.07
CA PRO A 175 -10.30 6.39 -7.96
C PRO A 175 -9.44 5.13 -7.83
N ALA A 176 -9.28 4.54 -6.64
CA ALA A 176 -8.54 3.29 -6.49
C ALA A 176 -9.18 2.12 -7.28
N ALA A 177 -10.52 1.99 -7.23
CA ALA A 177 -11.24 1.01 -8.04
C ALA A 177 -11.09 1.30 -9.54
N ALA A 178 -11.14 2.57 -9.97
CA ALA A 178 -10.92 2.97 -11.35
C ALA A 178 -9.50 2.64 -11.85
N LEU A 179 -8.47 2.85 -11.02
CA LEU A 179 -7.09 2.46 -11.34
C LEU A 179 -6.93 0.94 -11.53
N VAL A 180 -7.57 0.15 -10.65
CA VAL A 180 -7.55 -1.32 -10.79
C VAL A 180 -8.30 -1.76 -12.05
N ALA A 181 -9.49 -1.20 -12.31
CA ALA A 181 -10.26 -1.49 -13.52
C ALA A 181 -9.46 -1.19 -14.78
N ALA A 182 -8.86 0.00 -14.86
CA ALA A 182 -8.01 0.40 -15.98
C ALA A 182 -6.80 -0.51 -16.14
N GLY A 183 -6.11 -0.84 -15.03
CA GLY A 183 -4.92 -1.68 -15.04
C GLY A 183 -5.17 -3.15 -15.44
N LEU A 184 -6.41 -3.64 -15.25
CA LEU A 184 -6.80 -5.02 -15.53
C LEU A 184 -7.74 -5.17 -16.75
N GLY A 185 -8.22 -4.07 -17.31
CA GLY A 185 -9.22 -4.08 -18.40
C GLY A 185 -10.58 -4.60 -17.94
N LEU A 186 -11.00 -4.30 -16.71
CA LEU A 186 -12.25 -4.78 -16.11
C LEU A 186 -13.34 -3.71 -16.11
N PRO A 187 -14.62 -4.10 -16.17
CA PRO A 187 -15.74 -3.16 -16.03
C PRO A 187 -15.88 -2.70 -14.57
N ALA A 188 -16.50 -1.53 -14.37
CA ALA A 188 -16.72 -0.94 -13.06
C ALA A 188 -17.45 -1.86 -12.08
N THR A 189 -18.39 -2.67 -12.55
CA THR A 189 -19.21 -3.59 -11.74
C THR A 189 -18.40 -4.68 -11.03
N GLU A 190 -17.23 -5.05 -11.55
CA GLU A 190 -16.37 -6.08 -10.93
C GLU A 190 -15.44 -5.50 -9.85
N VAL A 191 -15.13 -4.21 -9.92
CA VAL A 191 -14.12 -3.56 -9.07
C VAL A 191 -14.71 -2.65 -7.99
N THR A 192 -15.97 -2.20 -8.16
CA THR A 192 -16.55 -1.21 -7.24
C THR A 192 -17.06 -1.87 -5.97
N GLY A 193 -16.55 -1.41 -4.83
CA GLY A 193 -16.96 -1.85 -3.49
C GLY A 193 -17.69 -0.76 -2.71
N ARG A 194 -18.15 -1.12 -1.52
CA ARG A 194 -18.96 -0.24 -0.64
C ARG A 194 -18.16 0.82 0.11
N GLY A 195 -16.82 0.72 0.10
CA GLY A 195 -15.96 1.68 0.80
C GLY A 195 -16.40 1.92 2.24
N THR A 196 -16.88 3.12 2.52
CA THR A 196 -17.35 3.55 3.85
C THR A 196 -18.65 2.88 4.33
N GLY A 197 -19.23 1.98 3.53
CA GLY A 197 -20.45 1.24 3.89
C GLY A 197 -21.73 1.83 3.30
N ILE A 198 -21.65 2.33 2.08
CA ILE A 198 -22.81 2.84 1.32
C ILE A 198 -23.85 1.73 1.05
N ASP A 199 -25.12 2.12 0.89
CA ASP A 199 -26.23 1.22 0.57
C ASP A 199 -26.20 0.76 -0.90
N ASP A 200 -27.17 -0.09 -1.30
CA ASP A 200 -27.23 -0.65 -2.65
C ASP A 200 -27.46 0.41 -3.74
N ALA A 201 -28.27 1.44 -3.45
CA ALA A 201 -28.55 2.49 -4.41
C ALA A 201 -27.30 3.36 -4.65
N ALA A 202 -26.59 3.71 -3.59
CA ALA A 202 -25.34 4.45 -3.68
C ALA A 202 -24.21 3.61 -4.31
N LEU A 203 -24.20 2.28 -4.11
CA LEU A 203 -23.25 1.39 -4.79
C LEU A 203 -23.48 1.39 -6.30
N LEU A 204 -24.71 1.22 -6.78
CA LEU A 204 -25.03 1.30 -8.20
C LEU A 204 -24.65 2.66 -8.81
N HIS A 205 -24.88 3.75 -8.06
CA HIS A 205 -24.44 5.07 -8.49
C HIS A 205 -22.91 5.16 -8.59
N LYS A 206 -22.19 4.65 -7.59
CA LYS A 206 -20.73 4.62 -7.58
C LYS A 206 -20.16 3.81 -8.75
N GLU A 207 -20.77 2.66 -9.09
CA GLU A 207 -20.42 1.87 -10.28
C GLU A 207 -20.56 2.69 -11.58
N GLN A 208 -21.66 3.45 -11.71
CA GLN A 208 -21.86 4.35 -12.86
C GLN A 208 -20.79 5.44 -12.91
N VAL A 209 -20.43 6.03 -11.78
CA VAL A 209 -19.37 7.05 -11.69
C VAL A 209 -18.01 6.48 -12.11
N VAL A 210 -17.67 5.27 -11.64
CA VAL A 210 -16.42 4.59 -12.04
C VAL A 210 -16.44 4.28 -13.55
N GLN A 211 -17.56 3.77 -14.09
CA GLN A 211 -17.66 3.47 -15.53
C GLN A 211 -17.53 4.73 -16.38
N GLN A 212 -18.19 5.82 -16.02
CA GLN A 212 -18.05 7.12 -16.70
C GLN A 212 -16.60 7.61 -16.70
N ALA A 213 -15.89 7.44 -15.57
CA ALA A 213 -14.49 7.80 -15.47
C ALA A 213 -13.62 6.97 -16.42
N LEU A 214 -13.85 5.66 -16.51
CA LEU A 214 -13.15 4.76 -17.44
C LEU A 214 -13.43 5.13 -18.90
N ASP A 215 -14.68 5.36 -19.25
CA ASP A 215 -15.09 5.75 -20.60
C ASP A 215 -14.45 7.08 -21.03
N ARG A 216 -14.40 8.05 -20.09
CA ARG A 216 -13.74 9.35 -20.31
C ARG A 216 -12.22 9.20 -20.47
N ALA A 217 -11.59 8.37 -19.66
CA ALA A 217 -10.14 8.14 -19.76
C ALA A 217 -9.77 7.48 -21.09
N GLY A 218 -10.56 6.53 -21.57
CA GLY A 218 -10.38 5.89 -22.88
C GLY A 218 -8.98 5.30 -23.03
N ALA A 219 -8.33 5.55 -24.18
CA ALA A 219 -6.99 5.01 -24.49
C ALA A 219 -5.87 5.46 -23.53
N ARG A 220 -6.09 6.46 -22.68
CA ARG A 220 -5.10 6.86 -21.66
C ARG A 220 -4.87 5.80 -20.59
N THR A 221 -5.76 4.79 -20.49
CA THR A 221 -5.57 3.65 -19.60
C THR A 221 -4.46 2.70 -20.05
N ASP A 222 -3.95 2.82 -21.26
CA ASP A 222 -2.84 2.02 -21.78
C ASP A 222 -1.49 2.42 -21.15
N ASP A 223 -1.34 3.71 -20.81
CA ASP A 223 -0.16 4.23 -20.08
C ASP A 223 -0.48 4.41 -18.59
N PRO A 224 0.37 3.90 -17.66
CA PRO A 224 0.11 4.00 -16.22
C PRO A 224 0.19 5.43 -15.67
N VAL A 225 1.00 6.32 -16.24
CA VAL A 225 1.11 7.72 -15.79
C VAL A 225 -0.08 8.53 -16.30
N ASP A 226 -0.49 8.32 -17.55
CA ASP A 226 -1.72 8.92 -18.10
C ASP A 226 -2.97 8.41 -17.37
N THR A 227 -2.95 7.14 -16.95
CA THR A 227 -4.01 6.57 -16.10
C THR A 227 -4.11 7.31 -14.76
N LEU A 228 -2.97 7.54 -14.08
CA LEU A 228 -2.94 8.34 -12.83
C LEU A 228 -3.41 9.77 -13.05
N THR A 229 -3.02 10.40 -14.13
CA THR A 229 -3.44 11.76 -14.50
C THR A 229 -4.96 11.83 -14.67
N ALA A 230 -5.54 10.87 -15.38
CA ALA A 230 -6.97 10.85 -15.66
C ALA A 230 -7.83 10.41 -14.48
N LEU A 231 -7.40 9.40 -13.72
CA LEU A 231 -8.23 8.62 -12.79
C LEU A 231 -7.71 8.59 -11.35
N GLY A 232 -6.49 9.06 -11.09
CA GLY A 232 -5.86 8.99 -9.78
C GLY A 232 -6.18 10.15 -8.84
N SER A 233 -5.16 10.58 -8.13
CA SER A 233 -5.12 11.76 -7.24
C SER A 233 -3.68 12.01 -6.80
N ALA A 234 -3.39 13.12 -6.13
CA ALA A 234 -2.04 13.44 -5.70
C ALA A 234 -1.48 12.43 -4.67
N ASP A 235 -2.30 11.99 -3.73
CA ASP A 235 -1.98 10.97 -2.72
C ASP A 235 -1.72 9.59 -3.37
N LEU A 236 -2.58 9.14 -4.29
CA LEU A 236 -2.39 7.86 -4.99
C LEU A 236 -1.18 7.90 -5.94
N ALA A 237 -0.93 9.02 -6.62
CA ALA A 237 0.26 9.17 -7.45
C ALA A 237 1.54 9.18 -6.59
N ALA A 238 1.54 9.89 -5.45
CA ALA A 238 2.66 9.89 -4.51
C ALA A 238 2.88 8.49 -3.90
N SER A 239 1.83 7.78 -3.49
CA SER A 239 1.93 6.40 -3.02
C SER A 239 2.51 5.49 -4.11
N THR A 240 2.10 5.65 -5.37
CA THR A 240 2.66 4.90 -6.51
C THR A 240 4.16 5.16 -6.66
N GLY A 241 4.61 6.42 -6.64
CA GLY A 241 6.02 6.79 -6.70
C GLY A 241 6.84 6.26 -5.53
N TYR A 242 6.26 6.28 -4.31
CA TYR A 242 6.85 5.72 -3.10
C TYR A 242 7.11 4.20 -3.23
N LEU A 243 6.13 3.45 -3.71
CA LEU A 243 6.22 2.00 -3.89
C LEU A 243 7.23 1.63 -4.99
N ALA A 244 7.20 2.33 -6.12
CA ALA A 244 8.16 2.12 -7.21
C ALA A 244 9.60 2.39 -6.76
N GLU A 245 9.83 3.48 -6.04
CA GLU A 245 11.17 3.84 -5.55
C GLU A 245 11.66 2.88 -4.46
N ALA A 246 10.80 2.45 -3.52
CA ALA A 246 11.15 1.45 -2.52
C ALA A 246 11.68 0.16 -3.18
N ALA A 247 10.98 -0.33 -4.20
CA ALA A 247 11.40 -1.50 -4.97
C ALA A 247 12.72 -1.24 -5.73
N ARG A 248 12.90 -0.05 -6.32
CA ARG A 248 14.14 0.36 -7.00
C ARG A 248 15.33 0.40 -6.05
N GLN A 249 15.13 0.84 -4.82
CA GLN A 249 16.15 0.87 -3.76
C GLN A 249 16.36 -0.49 -3.08
N GLY A 250 15.57 -1.51 -3.42
CA GLY A 250 15.70 -2.84 -2.85
C GLY A 250 15.20 -2.93 -1.39
N VAL A 251 14.19 -2.15 -1.02
CA VAL A 251 13.57 -2.19 0.30
C VAL A 251 12.17 -2.77 0.20
N PRO A 252 11.83 -3.82 0.99
CA PRO A 252 10.53 -4.46 0.93
C PRO A 252 9.41 -3.56 1.44
N VAL A 253 8.21 -3.73 0.86
CA VAL A 253 7.00 -3.02 1.27
C VAL A 253 5.91 -4.00 1.68
N LEU A 254 5.23 -3.71 2.80
CA LEU A 254 4.04 -4.40 3.23
C LEU A 254 2.81 -3.55 2.89
N LEU A 255 2.03 -4.00 1.91
CA LEU A 255 0.86 -3.30 1.39
C LEU A 255 -0.33 -3.39 2.35
N ASP A 256 -1.07 -2.30 2.49
CA ASP A 256 -2.32 -2.25 3.26
C ASP A 256 -3.52 -2.74 2.42
N GLY A 257 -4.57 -1.95 2.35
CA GLY A 257 -5.83 -2.25 1.67
C GLY A 257 -5.85 -1.90 0.19
N LEU A 258 -7.06 -1.59 -0.31
CA LEU A 258 -7.30 -1.31 -1.72
C LEU A 258 -6.38 -0.23 -2.29
N MET A 259 -6.23 0.94 -1.61
CA MET A 259 -5.44 2.05 -2.12
C MET A 259 -3.98 1.66 -2.34
N ALA A 260 -3.34 1.06 -1.33
CA ALA A 260 -1.96 0.60 -1.43
C ALA A 260 -1.77 -0.44 -2.55
N VAL A 261 -2.73 -1.37 -2.72
CA VAL A 261 -2.65 -2.43 -3.75
C VAL A 261 -2.93 -1.87 -5.15
N ALA A 262 -3.84 -0.90 -5.31
CA ALA A 262 -4.07 -0.20 -6.58
C ALA A 262 -2.82 0.58 -7.01
N CYS A 263 -2.18 1.28 -6.07
CA CYS A 263 -0.89 1.96 -6.31
C CYS A 263 0.23 0.98 -6.63
N ALA A 264 0.30 -0.19 -5.96
CA ALA A 264 1.28 -1.23 -6.25
C ALA A 264 1.11 -1.84 -7.65
N LEU A 265 -0.14 -2.05 -8.09
CA LEU A 265 -0.44 -2.50 -9.45
C LEU A 265 0.04 -1.47 -10.48
N THR A 266 -0.19 -0.18 -10.22
CA THR A 266 0.26 0.91 -11.09
C THR A 266 1.79 1.05 -11.06
N ALA A 267 2.42 0.93 -9.88
CA ALA A 267 3.87 0.95 -9.72
C ALA A 267 4.56 -0.20 -10.47
N ASP A 268 3.99 -1.42 -10.46
CA ASP A 268 4.54 -2.55 -11.22
C ASP A 268 4.38 -2.36 -12.74
N ARG A 269 3.36 -1.61 -13.20
CA ARG A 269 3.23 -1.21 -14.62
C ARG A 269 4.26 -0.15 -15.02
N ILE A 270 4.63 0.78 -14.12
CA ILE A 270 5.67 1.80 -14.36
C ILE A 270 7.06 1.16 -14.28
N GLU A 271 7.29 0.29 -13.29
CA GLU A 271 8.57 -0.38 -13.01
C GLU A 271 8.36 -1.90 -12.99
N PRO A 272 8.37 -2.56 -14.15
CA PRO A 272 8.12 -4.00 -14.22
C PRO A 272 9.04 -4.82 -13.32
N GLY A 273 8.44 -5.67 -12.48
CA GLY A 273 9.12 -6.47 -11.48
C GLY A 273 9.12 -5.87 -10.07
N ALA A 274 8.50 -4.70 -9.85
CA ALA A 274 8.36 -4.09 -8.53
C ALA A 274 7.57 -4.99 -7.57
N ALA A 275 6.59 -5.74 -8.08
CA ALA A 275 5.77 -6.66 -7.29
C ALA A 275 6.58 -7.68 -6.47
N ALA A 276 7.78 -8.07 -6.91
CA ALA A 276 8.66 -8.98 -6.17
C ALA A 276 9.13 -8.42 -4.82
N TRP A 277 9.06 -7.10 -4.62
CA TRP A 277 9.43 -6.39 -3.40
C TRP A 277 8.24 -6.14 -2.48
N TYR A 278 7.05 -6.61 -2.83
CA TYR A 278 5.83 -6.38 -2.08
C TYR A 278 5.32 -7.65 -1.41
N ALA A 279 4.74 -7.50 -0.22
CA ALA A 279 3.88 -8.48 0.42
C ALA A 279 2.55 -7.81 0.77
N ALA A 280 1.45 -8.57 0.75
CA ALA A 280 0.14 -8.06 1.12
C ALA A 280 -0.10 -8.25 2.62
N GLY A 281 -0.27 -7.16 3.39
CA GLY A 281 -0.49 -7.20 4.83
C GLY A 281 -1.83 -7.85 5.18
N HIS A 282 -2.90 -7.45 4.50
CA HIS A 282 -4.21 -8.03 4.76
C HIS A 282 -5.11 -8.05 3.53
N ARG A 283 -6.18 -8.83 3.62
CA ARG A 283 -7.32 -8.78 2.70
C ARG A 283 -8.35 -7.81 3.25
N SER A 284 -8.69 -6.78 2.46
CA SER A 284 -9.84 -5.93 2.76
C SER A 284 -11.13 -6.51 2.13
N THR A 285 -12.26 -5.91 2.45
CA THR A 285 -13.56 -6.31 1.87
C THR A 285 -13.83 -5.73 0.48
N GLU A 286 -12.90 -4.93 -0.06
CA GLU A 286 -13.05 -4.28 -1.37
C GLU A 286 -12.69 -5.25 -2.51
N PRO A 287 -13.59 -5.51 -3.49
CA PRO A 287 -13.37 -6.51 -4.54
C PRO A 287 -12.14 -6.21 -5.41
N ALA A 288 -11.92 -4.94 -5.75
CA ALA A 288 -10.77 -4.53 -6.56
C ALA A 288 -9.43 -4.94 -5.95
N GLN A 289 -9.29 -4.94 -4.61
CA GLN A 289 -8.06 -5.37 -3.97
C GLN A 289 -7.75 -6.84 -4.26
N SER A 290 -8.74 -7.73 -4.14
CA SER A 290 -8.54 -9.16 -4.39
C SER A 290 -8.14 -9.44 -5.84
N LEU A 291 -8.71 -8.71 -6.80
CA LEU A 291 -8.38 -8.80 -8.23
C LEU A 291 -6.95 -8.32 -8.51
N ALA A 292 -6.57 -7.19 -7.92
CA ALA A 292 -5.23 -6.63 -8.08
C ALA A 292 -4.16 -7.51 -7.39
N LEU A 293 -4.44 -8.07 -6.21
CA LEU A 293 -3.56 -9.02 -5.53
C LEU A 293 -3.32 -10.28 -6.37
N ALA A 294 -4.39 -10.83 -6.98
CA ALA A 294 -4.28 -11.98 -7.87
C ALA A 294 -3.39 -11.67 -9.08
N LYS A 295 -3.52 -10.47 -9.67
CA LYS A 295 -2.67 -10.01 -10.79
C LYS A 295 -1.21 -9.87 -10.38
N LEU A 296 -0.93 -9.36 -9.17
CA LEU A 296 0.42 -9.20 -8.63
C LEU A 296 1.02 -10.51 -8.09
N GLY A 297 0.23 -11.59 -8.01
CA GLY A 297 0.65 -12.88 -7.44
C GLY A 297 0.87 -12.81 -5.92
N LEU A 298 0.17 -11.91 -5.22
CA LEU A 298 0.33 -11.68 -3.79
C LEU A 298 -0.82 -12.31 -3.01
N GLU A 299 -0.47 -13.06 -1.97
CA GLU A 299 -1.40 -13.63 -1.01
C GLU A 299 -1.38 -12.81 0.30
N PRO A 300 -2.53 -12.38 0.84
CA PRO A 300 -2.59 -11.63 2.09
C PRO A 300 -2.07 -12.42 3.29
N VAL A 301 -1.35 -11.72 4.20
CA VAL A 301 -0.89 -12.28 5.48
C VAL A 301 -2.05 -12.48 6.44
N LEU A 302 -2.96 -11.49 6.52
CA LEU A 302 -4.14 -11.50 7.39
C LEU A 302 -5.43 -11.44 6.56
N ASP A 303 -6.46 -12.12 7.05
CA ASP A 303 -7.85 -12.02 6.58
C ASP A 303 -8.78 -11.90 7.79
N LEU A 304 -8.95 -10.68 8.29
CA LEU A 304 -9.70 -10.37 9.51
C LEU A 304 -10.97 -9.54 9.22
N GLY A 305 -11.36 -9.40 7.93
CA GLY A 305 -12.50 -8.58 7.54
C GLY A 305 -12.28 -7.07 7.78
N LEU A 306 -11.02 -6.61 7.88
CA LEU A 306 -10.70 -5.20 8.09
C LEU A 306 -11.07 -4.36 6.87
N ARG A 307 -11.59 -3.16 7.13
CA ARG A 307 -11.91 -2.15 6.12
C ARG A 307 -11.66 -0.71 6.62
N LEU A 308 -10.71 -0.56 7.55
CA LEU A 308 -10.40 0.73 8.17
C LEU A 308 -9.56 1.61 7.23
N GLY A 309 -8.60 1.03 6.49
CA GLY A 309 -7.61 1.79 5.74
C GLY A 309 -6.50 2.33 6.64
N GLU A 310 -5.99 3.52 6.32
CA GLU A 310 -4.97 4.26 7.10
C GLU A 310 -3.59 3.58 7.15
N GLY A 311 -3.41 2.39 6.55
CA GLY A 311 -2.24 1.53 6.75
C GLY A 311 -2.44 0.50 7.87
N SER A 312 -3.63 0.40 8.44
CA SER A 312 -3.93 -0.36 9.65
C SER A 312 -3.74 -1.87 9.50
N GLY A 313 -4.13 -2.44 8.36
CA GLY A 313 -3.98 -3.87 8.10
C GLY A 313 -2.52 -4.26 7.88
N ALA A 314 -1.74 -3.38 7.23
CA ALA A 314 -0.30 -3.57 7.10
C ALA A 314 0.39 -3.53 8.47
N VAL A 315 0.07 -2.54 9.31
CA VAL A 315 0.63 -2.44 10.67
C VAL A 315 0.28 -3.67 11.50
N ALA A 316 -0.97 -4.15 11.44
CA ALA A 316 -1.42 -5.37 12.14
C ALA A 316 -0.66 -6.63 11.69
N ALA A 317 -0.15 -6.67 10.46
CA ALA A 317 0.62 -7.79 9.93
C ALA A 317 2.13 -7.76 10.28
N VAL A 318 2.68 -6.62 10.71
CA VAL A 318 4.10 -6.47 11.09
C VAL A 318 4.56 -7.53 12.11
N PRO A 319 3.84 -7.80 13.22
CA PRO A 319 4.28 -8.82 14.18
C PRO A 319 4.31 -10.24 13.58
N VAL A 320 3.53 -10.54 12.55
CA VAL A 320 3.59 -11.83 11.84
C VAL A 320 4.89 -11.93 11.04
N LEU A 321 5.31 -10.87 10.35
CA LEU A 321 6.60 -10.84 9.65
C LEU A 321 7.77 -10.94 10.63
N ARG A 322 7.72 -10.24 11.77
CA ARG A 322 8.72 -10.35 12.83
C ARG A 322 8.83 -11.78 13.38
N SER A 323 7.68 -12.45 13.57
CA SER A 323 7.63 -13.85 13.98
C SER A 323 8.26 -14.76 12.94
N ALA A 324 7.99 -14.54 11.65
CA ALA A 324 8.60 -15.31 10.57
C ALA A 324 10.13 -15.16 10.56
N VAL A 325 10.63 -13.94 10.70
CA VAL A 325 12.07 -13.64 10.81
C VAL A 325 12.70 -14.36 12.01
N ALA A 326 12.07 -14.27 13.19
CA ALA A 326 12.57 -14.91 14.41
C ALA A 326 12.64 -16.43 14.27
N LEU A 327 11.64 -17.06 13.66
CA LEU A 327 11.63 -18.51 13.43
C LEU A 327 12.81 -18.95 12.56
N LEU A 328 13.06 -18.28 11.44
CA LEU A 328 14.16 -18.65 10.54
C LEU A 328 15.54 -18.33 11.14
N ARG A 329 15.64 -17.27 11.95
CA ARG A 329 16.90 -16.83 12.56
C ARG A 329 17.29 -17.64 13.80
N ASP A 330 16.35 -17.85 14.72
CA ASP A 330 16.63 -18.24 16.10
C ASP A 330 16.32 -19.70 16.41
N VAL A 331 15.53 -20.41 15.58
CA VAL A 331 15.30 -21.85 15.77
C VAL A 331 16.58 -22.61 15.40
N ALA A 332 17.01 -23.54 16.28
CA ALA A 332 18.17 -24.36 16.07
C ALA A 332 18.03 -25.27 14.83
N LEU A 333 19.12 -25.63 14.21
CA LEU A 333 19.14 -26.68 13.18
C LEU A 333 19.02 -28.07 13.83
N LEU A 334 18.36 -28.97 13.14
CA LEU A 334 18.22 -30.36 13.62
C LEU A 334 19.58 -31.02 13.84
N SER A 335 20.57 -30.72 13.00
CA SER A 335 21.96 -31.19 13.13
C SER A 335 22.68 -30.66 14.37
N GLU A 336 22.26 -29.55 14.94
CA GLU A 336 22.81 -28.98 16.19
C GLU A 336 22.28 -29.73 17.42
N ILE A 337 21.07 -30.32 17.32
CA ILE A 337 20.40 -31.00 18.42
C ILE A 337 20.71 -32.50 18.40
N LEU A 338 20.85 -33.11 17.22
CA LEU A 338 21.16 -34.51 16.99
C LEU A 338 22.49 -34.63 16.22
N PRO A 339 23.64 -34.57 16.92
CA PRO A 339 24.92 -34.73 16.26
C PRO A 339 25.02 -36.12 15.60
N GLY A 340 25.11 -36.16 14.27
CA GLY A 340 25.21 -37.39 13.47
C GLY A 340 23.92 -37.86 12.80
N ALA A 341 22.85 -37.05 12.78
CA ALA A 341 21.69 -37.33 11.98
C ALA A 341 21.85 -36.80 10.53
#